data_285dc14569089d213c6d89ccd0987b1d
#
_entry.id   285dc14569089d213c6d89ccd0987b1d
#
_cell.length_a   1.000
_cell.length_b   1.000
_cell.length_c   1.000
_cell.angle_alpha   90.00
_cell.angle_beta   90.00
_cell.angle_gamma   90.00
#
_symmetry.space_group_name_H-M   'P 1'
#
loop_
_entity.id
_entity.type
_entity.pdbx_description
1 polymer ?
#
loop_
_entity_poly.entity_id
_entity_poly.type
_entity_poly.pdbx_seq_one_letter_code
_entity_poly.pdbx_strand_id
1 'polypeptide(L)'
;MIGVFDSGLGGLTVLEALVRRFPDQSFVYLGDHANVPYGDRPSEEIVDLTRAGVEHLFNAGCRLVLLGCNTATAMATRRLQQSWLPNEPRWAGRNVLGIVAPTVEAATRTPWAVTTPQYPQNMNDDLIFVFATTRTIDSRVYAEEINKRCPKVRLVEVACKGLVDAIEGGDAAAAGRIIEGVCRDALAAAGGERPDRVILGCTHYPIVADRFRAHLPEGVRIFSQPETVADSLDDYLKRHPDYAGRNDAPAVVQVLTTGDPMRVTAAGRRFWSEVPAFAAT
;
A
#
# COMPACT_ATOMS: atom_id res chain seq x y z
N MET A 1 9.80 -13.18 -12.08
CA MET A 1 10.02 -11.96 -11.28
C MET A 1 8.69 -11.32 -10.94
N ILE A 2 8.59 -10.71 -9.76
CA ILE A 2 7.44 -9.92 -9.31
C ILE A 2 7.83 -8.45 -9.29
N GLY A 3 7.02 -7.60 -9.90
CA GLY A 3 7.20 -6.15 -9.88
C GLY A 3 6.52 -5.53 -8.65
N VAL A 4 7.11 -4.47 -8.11
CA VAL A 4 6.49 -3.62 -7.08
C VAL A 4 6.56 -2.19 -7.57
N PHE A 5 5.41 -1.57 -7.80
CA PHE A 5 5.29 -0.17 -8.22
C PHE A 5 4.87 0.70 -7.04
N ASP A 6 5.55 1.79 -6.85
CA ASP A 6 5.16 2.83 -5.88
C ASP A 6 5.35 4.23 -6.48
N SER A 7 4.62 5.21 -5.99
CA SER A 7 4.79 6.60 -6.40
C SER A 7 6.12 7.22 -5.94
N GLY A 8 6.74 6.67 -4.89
CA GLY A 8 7.94 7.23 -4.29
C GLY A 8 8.75 6.22 -3.48
N LEU A 9 8.98 6.51 -2.20
CA LEU A 9 9.81 5.70 -1.30
C LEU A 9 9.01 4.77 -0.38
N GLY A 10 7.73 5.06 -0.14
CA GLY A 10 6.93 4.34 0.86
C GLY A 10 6.82 2.84 0.60
N GLY A 11 6.69 2.44 -0.67
CA GLY A 11 6.63 1.05 -1.10
C GLY A 11 7.88 0.21 -0.78
N LEU A 12 9.01 0.84 -0.43
CA LEU A 12 10.20 0.14 0.07
C LEU A 12 9.90 -0.63 1.36
N THR A 13 9.01 -0.13 2.21
CA THR A 13 8.58 -0.85 3.43
C THR A 13 7.88 -2.17 3.09
N VAL A 14 7.08 -2.15 2.01
CA VAL A 14 6.41 -3.35 1.48
C VAL A 14 7.45 -4.27 0.83
N LEU A 15 8.34 -3.73 -0.02
CA LEU A 15 9.38 -4.51 -0.68
C LEU A 15 10.29 -5.22 0.33
N GLU A 16 10.73 -4.55 1.39
CA GLU A 16 11.53 -5.15 2.45
C GLU A 16 10.84 -6.36 3.08
N ALA A 17 9.55 -6.23 3.42
CA ALA A 17 8.76 -7.34 3.97
C ALA A 17 8.62 -8.50 2.97
N LEU A 18 8.45 -8.20 1.68
CA LEU A 18 8.39 -9.20 0.62
C LEU A 18 9.73 -9.93 0.45
N VAL A 19 10.84 -9.22 0.39
CA VAL A 19 12.18 -9.81 0.27
C VAL A 19 12.49 -10.72 1.46
N ARG A 20 12.15 -10.29 2.67
CA ARG A 20 12.32 -11.10 3.87
C ARG A 20 11.44 -12.36 3.87
N ARG A 21 10.21 -12.25 3.37
CA ARG A 21 9.23 -13.35 3.33
C ARG A 21 9.52 -14.36 2.22
N PHE A 22 10.10 -13.91 1.10
CA PHE A 22 10.36 -14.68 -0.09
C PHE A 22 11.83 -14.57 -0.52
N PRO A 23 12.78 -15.16 0.22
CA PRO A 23 14.21 -14.99 -0.05
C PRO A 23 14.65 -15.55 -1.41
N ASP A 24 13.89 -16.51 -1.96
CA ASP A 24 14.19 -17.13 -3.27
C ASP A 24 13.43 -16.47 -4.44
N GLN A 25 12.65 -15.41 -4.18
CA GLN A 25 11.87 -14.72 -5.18
C GLN A 25 12.59 -13.47 -5.66
N SER A 26 12.78 -13.32 -6.98
CA SER A 26 13.29 -12.08 -7.55
C SER A 26 12.22 -11.00 -7.63
N PHE A 27 12.61 -9.77 -7.24
CA PHE A 27 11.76 -8.58 -7.26
C PHE A 27 12.38 -7.45 -8.09
N VAL A 28 11.53 -6.70 -8.78
CA VAL A 28 11.88 -5.42 -9.41
C VAL A 28 10.98 -4.35 -8.83
N TYR A 29 11.58 -3.39 -8.13
CA TYR A 29 10.87 -2.21 -7.63
C TYR A 29 11.00 -1.06 -8.62
N LEU A 30 9.92 -0.32 -8.82
CA LEU A 30 9.91 0.94 -9.56
C LEU A 30 9.26 2.02 -8.72
N GLY A 31 10.04 3.04 -8.32
CA GLY A 31 9.54 4.24 -7.67
C GLY A 31 9.43 5.39 -8.67
N ASP A 32 8.24 5.96 -8.83
CA ASP A 32 7.99 7.07 -9.76
C ASP A 32 8.30 8.44 -9.14
N HIS A 33 9.56 8.61 -8.72
CA HIS A 33 10.02 9.77 -7.95
C HIS A 33 9.99 11.08 -8.76
N ALA A 34 9.98 11.05 -10.09
CA ALA A 34 9.85 12.26 -10.91
C ALA A 34 8.45 12.87 -10.79
N ASN A 35 7.45 12.08 -10.40
CA ASN A 35 6.04 12.48 -10.39
C ASN A 35 5.42 12.53 -8.99
N VAL A 36 6.19 12.47 -7.91
CA VAL A 36 5.67 12.67 -6.53
C VAL A 36 5.22 14.12 -6.31
N PRO A 37 4.26 14.38 -5.40
CA PRO A 37 3.42 13.43 -4.67
C PRO A 37 2.16 13.03 -5.46
N TYR A 38 1.74 11.77 -5.37
CA TYR A 38 0.49 11.31 -5.98
C TYR A 38 -0.77 11.77 -5.21
N GLY A 39 -0.62 12.03 -3.92
CA GLY A 39 -1.73 12.38 -3.03
C GLY A 39 -2.51 13.63 -3.44
N ASP A 40 -1.92 14.52 -4.24
CA ASP A 40 -2.50 15.81 -4.66
C ASP A 40 -2.83 15.86 -6.16
N ARG A 41 -2.50 14.79 -6.92
CA ARG A 41 -2.73 14.76 -8.38
C ARG A 41 -4.19 14.40 -8.74
N PRO A 42 -4.66 14.81 -9.92
CA PRO A 42 -5.92 14.34 -10.49
C PRO A 42 -5.94 12.80 -10.64
N SER A 43 -7.11 12.19 -10.43
CA SER A 43 -7.25 10.72 -10.49
C SER A 43 -6.84 10.13 -11.83
N GLU A 44 -7.18 10.77 -12.95
CA GLU A 44 -6.82 10.30 -14.31
C GLU A 44 -5.30 10.29 -14.50
N GLU A 45 -4.60 11.34 -14.05
CA GLU A 45 -3.15 11.41 -14.13
C GLU A 45 -2.48 10.29 -13.32
N ILE A 46 -3.00 10.00 -12.11
CA ILE A 46 -2.50 8.90 -11.28
C ILE A 46 -2.67 7.55 -11.99
N VAL A 47 -3.80 7.35 -12.67
CA VAL A 47 -4.06 6.12 -13.45
C VAL A 47 -3.06 5.98 -14.59
N ASP A 48 -2.82 7.06 -15.34
CA ASP A 48 -1.88 7.04 -16.48
C ASP A 48 -0.44 6.80 -16.04
N LEU A 49 0.01 7.48 -14.98
CA LEU A 49 1.35 7.27 -14.41
C LEU A 49 1.51 5.85 -13.86
N THR A 50 0.50 5.34 -13.15
CA THR A 50 0.52 3.96 -12.62
C THR A 50 0.56 2.95 -13.75
N ARG A 51 -0.22 3.15 -14.82
CA ARG A 51 -0.21 2.30 -16.00
C ARG A 51 1.17 2.27 -16.65
N ALA A 52 1.78 3.44 -16.88
CA ALA A 52 3.13 3.54 -17.45
C ALA A 52 4.17 2.78 -16.61
N GLY A 53 4.12 2.92 -15.28
CA GLY A 53 4.99 2.16 -14.37
C GLY A 53 4.76 0.65 -14.44
N VAL A 54 3.50 0.20 -14.50
CA VAL A 54 3.17 -1.23 -14.67
C VAL A 54 3.67 -1.75 -16.03
N GLU A 55 3.50 -1.00 -17.10
CA GLU A 55 4.04 -1.36 -18.43
C GLU A 55 5.56 -1.48 -18.40
N HIS A 56 6.26 -0.57 -17.71
CA HIS A 56 7.71 -0.65 -17.54
C HIS A 56 8.11 -1.95 -16.85
N LEU A 57 7.46 -2.30 -15.74
CA LEU A 57 7.71 -3.54 -15.00
C LEU A 57 7.38 -4.79 -15.84
N PHE A 58 6.32 -4.75 -16.63
CA PHE A 58 5.99 -5.84 -17.56
C PHE A 58 7.05 -5.99 -18.66
N ASN A 59 7.57 -4.90 -19.20
CA ASN A 59 8.68 -4.93 -20.16
C ASN A 59 9.97 -5.47 -19.53
N ALA A 60 10.22 -5.21 -18.24
CA ALA A 60 11.31 -5.79 -17.47
C ALA A 60 11.14 -7.29 -17.17
N GLY A 61 10.05 -7.92 -17.66
CA GLY A 61 9.80 -9.35 -17.53
C GLY A 61 8.97 -9.74 -16.31
N CYS A 62 8.45 -8.80 -15.53
CA CYS A 62 7.55 -9.11 -14.42
C CYS A 62 6.24 -9.67 -14.95
N ARG A 63 5.74 -10.77 -14.38
CA ARG A 63 4.43 -11.36 -14.73
C ARG A 63 3.32 -10.91 -13.78
N LEU A 64 3.70 -10.56 -12.57
CA LEU A 64 2.82 -10.02 -11.53
C LEU A 64 3.40 -8.68 -11.07
N VAL A 65 2.57 -7.65 -10.95
CA VAL A 65 2.93 -6.36 -10.39
C VAL A 65 2.04 -6.06 -9.19
N LEU A 66 2.68 -5.73 -8.06
CA LEU A 66 2.02 -5.21 -6.86
C LEU A 66 2.06 -3.68 -6.91
N LEU A 67 0.92 -3.02 -6.77
CA LEU A 67 0.86 -1.58 -6.55
C LEU A 67 1.15 -1.32 -5.07
N GLY A 68 2.43 -1.05 -4.75
CA GLY A 68 2.93 -0.78 -3.40
C GLY A 68 2.54 0.59 -2.86
N CYS A 69 1.69 1.35 -3.54
CA CYS A 69 1.16 2.65 -3.16
C CYS A 69 -0.34 2.58 -2.91
N ASN A 70 -0.83 3.07 -1.75
CA ASN A 70 -2.27 3.10 -1.46
C ASN A 70 -3.02 4.01 -2.44
N THR A 71 -2.47 5.18 -2.76
CA THR A 71 -3.09 6.14 -3.68
C THR A 71 -3.18 5.54 -5.09
N ALA A 72 -2.10 4.95 -5.61
CA ALA A 72 -2.11 4.26 -6.90
C ALA A 72 -3.08 3.07 -6.90
N THR A 73 -3.10 2.26 -5.83
CA THR A 73 -4.05 1.16 -5.66
C THR A 73 -5.49 1.65 -5.74
N ALA A 74 -5.82 2.70 -5.00
CA ALA A 74 -7.18 3.25 -4.93
C ALA A 74 -7.68 3.74 -6.29
N MET A 75 -6.81 4.44 -7.06
CA MET A 75 -7.18 5.05 -8.34
C MET A 75 -7.11 4.07 -9.51
N ALA A 76 -6.08 3.22 -9.55
CA ALA A 76 -5.73 2.51 -10.77
C ALA A 76 -6.08 1.02 -10.78
N THR A 77 -6.08 0.30 -9.63
CA THR A 77 -6.16 -1.16 -9.63
C THR A 77 -7.33 -1.70 -10.46
N ARG A 78 -8.56 -1.25 -10.17
CA ARG A 78 -9.75 -1.73 -10.88
C ARG A 78 -9.72 -1.41 -12.37
N ARG A 79 -9.27 -0.20 -12.73
CA ARG A 79 -9.16 0.23 -14.12
C ARG A 79 -8.14 -0.61 -14.88
N LEU A 80 -6.99 -0.89 -14.26
CA LEU A 80 -5.96 -1.73 -14.86
C LEU A 80 -6.44 -3.17 -15.03
N GLN A 81 -7.05 -3.76 -14.00
CA GLN A 81 -7.51 -5.15 -14.04
C GLN A 81 -8.73 -5.39 -14.93
N GLN A 82 -9.69 -4.47 -14.93
CA GLN A 82 -11.01 -4.71 -15.53
C GLN A 82 -11.17 -4.07 -16.91
N SER A 83 -10.41 -3.00 -17.20
CA SER A 83 -10.58 -2.25 -18.44
C SER A 83 -9.33 -2.24 -19.31
N TRP A 84 -8.13 -2.10 -18.72
CA TRP A 84 -6.91 -1.99 -19.53
C TRP A 84 -6.34 -3.38 -19.87
N LEU A 85 -5.99 -4.17 -18.88
CA LEU A 85 -5.28 -5.45 -19.06
C LEU A 85 -6.04 -6.44 -19.98
N PRO A 86 -7.39 -6.61 -19.89
CA PRO A 86 -8.13 -7.48 -20.77
C PRO A 86 -8.10 -7.06 -22.25
N ASN A 87 -7.86 -5.77 -22.52
CA ASN A 87 -7.80 -5.21 -23.88
C ASN A 87 -6.38 -5.09 -24.43
N GLU A 88 -5.37 -5.62 -23.73
CA GLU A 88 -3.96 -5.58 -24.11
C GLU A 88 -3.40 -6.99 -24.33
N PRO A 89 -3.61 -7.62 -25.50
CA PRO A 89 -3.16 -9.00 -25.76
C PRO A 89 -1.67 -9.24 -25.53
N ARG A 90 -0.83 -8.19 -25.68
CA ARG A 90 0.62 -8.23 -25.40
C ARG A 90 0.93 -8.58 -23.94
N TRP A 91 0.00 -8.36 -23.02
CA TRP A 91 0.14 -8.63 -21.59
C TRP A 91 -0.64 -9.87 -21.13
N ALA A 92 -1.04 -10.74 -22.05
CA ALA A 92 -1.75 -11.98 -21.70
C ALA A 92 -0.98 -12.79 -20.66
N GLY A 93 -1.69 -13.30 -19.63
CA GLY A 93 -1.10 -14.06 -18.53
C GLY A 93 -0.34 -13.22 -17.51
N ARG A 94 -0.43 -11.89 -17.55
CA ARG A 94 0.08 -10.97 -16.52
C ARG A 94 -1.05 -10.50 -15.62
N ASN A 95 -0.69 -10.04 -14.42
CA ASN A 95 -1.68 -9.51 -13.46
C ASN A 95 -1.12 -8.35 -12.65
N VAL A 96 -2.04 -7.55 -12.11
CA VAL A 96 -1.75 -6.42 -11.22
C VAL A 96 -2.57 -6.61 -9.94
N LEU A 97 -1.94 -6.47 -8.77
CA LEU A 97 -2.60 -6.53 -7.47
C LEU A 97 -2.37 -5.23 -6.71
N GLY A 98 -3.35 -4.83 -5.92
CA GLY A 98 -3.23 -3.67 -5.02
C GLY A 98 -3.07 -4.07 -3.57
N ILE A 99 -2.60 -3.15 -2.74
CA ILE A 99 -2.32 -3.39 -1.31
C ILE A 99 -3.47 -3.05 -0.36
N VAL A 100 -4.56 -2.47 -0.86
CA VAL A 100 -5.75 -2.17 -0.04
C VAL A 100 -6.48 -3.45 0.37
N ALA A 101 -6.67 -4.38 -0.58
CA ALA A 101 -7.35 -5.65 -0.32
C ALA A 101 -6.75 -6.43 0.85
N PRO A 102 -5.45 -6.78 0.86
CA PRO A 102 -4.84 -7.49 1.98
C PRO A 102 -4.96 -6.75 3.31
N THR A 103 -4.88 -5.42 3.29
CA THR A 103 -5.05 -4.62 4.51
C THR A 103 -6.47 -4.72 5.07
N VAL A 104 -7.48 -4.68 4.20
CA VAL A 104 -8.89 -4.85 4.60
C VAL A 104 -9.16 -6.27 5.08
N GLU A 105 -8.63 -7.31 4.43
CA GLU A 105 -8.72 -8.71 4.88
C GLU A 105 -8.19 -8.87 6.30
N ALA A 106 -6.99 -8.37 6.56
CA ALA A 106 -6.36 -8.43 7.87
C ALA A 106 -7.16 -7.66 8.94
N ALA A 107 -7.62 -6.46 8.60
CA ALA A 107 -8.38 -5.61 9.52
C ALA A 107 -9.78 -6.16 9.81
N THR A 108 -10.46 -6.77 8.84
CA THR A 108 -11.83 -7.28 8.99
C THR A 108 -11.92 -8.76 9.30
N ARG A 109 -10.81 -9.49 9.20
CA ARG A 109 -10.75 -10.97 9.27
C ARG A 109 -11.70 -11.64 8.27
N THR A 110 -11.96 -10.96 7.15
CA THR A 110 -12.88 -11.43 6.11
C THR A 110 -12.13 -11.54 4.79
N PRO A 111 -12.04 -12.77 4.21
CA PRO A 111 -11.30 -12.99 2.96
C PRO A 111 -11.77 -12.10 1.82
N TRP A 112 -10.85 -11.67 0.97
CA TRP A 112 -11.14 -10.83 -0.21
C TRP A 112 -12.18 -11.46 -1.16
N ALA A 113 -12.19 -12.78 -1.27
CA ALA A 113 -13.16 -13.52 -2.09
C ALA A 113 -14.61 -13.34 -1.62
N VAL A 114 -14.83 -12.90 -0.37
CA VAL A 114 -16.17 -12.58 0.15
C VAL A 114 -16.54 -11.20 -0.42
N THR A 115 -17.47 -11.18 -1.36
CA THR A 115 -17.93 -9.96 -2.06
C THR A 115 -19.29 -9.44 -1.55
N THR A 116 -19.94 -10.20 -0.69
CA THR A 116 -21.23 -9.86 -0.06
C THR A 116 -21.19 -10.21 1.42
N PRO A 117 -21.95 -9.51 2.27
CA PRO A 117 -21.98 -9.81 3.70
C PRO A 117 -22.37 -11.24 4.00
N GLN A 118 -21.60 -11.92 4.84
CA GLN A 118 -21.93 -13.24 5.38
C GLN A 118 -22.45 -13.10 6.80
N TYR A 119 -23.36 -13.97 7.21
CA TYR A 119 -23.96 -13.95 8.55
C TYR A 119 -23.77 -15.32 9.24
N PRO A 120 -23.41 -15.35 10.55
CA PRO A 120 -23.15 -14.17 11.39
C PRO A 120 -21.89 -13.41 10.93
N GLN A 121 -21.89 -12.08 11.07
CA GLN A 121 -20.73 -11.27 10.71
C GLN A 121 -19.61 -11.44 11.73
N ASN A 122 -18.36 -11.46 11.25
CA ASN A 122 -17.17 -11.51 12.11
C ASN A 122 -16.97 -10.22 12.92
N MET A 123 -17.59 -9.12 12.46
CA MET A 123 -17.50 -7.81 13.07
C MET A 123 -18.89 -7.16 13.11
N ASN A 124 -19.34 -6.76 14.31
CA ASN A 124 -20.58 -6.08 14.53
C ASN A 124 -20.30 -4.85 15.39
N ASP A 125 -20.67 -3.67 14.88
CA ASP A 125 -20.49 -2.38 15.54
C ASP A 125 -19.02 -2.02 15.89
N ASP A 126 -18.04 -2.78 15.41
CA ASP A 126 -16.63 -2.43 15.57
C ASP A 126 -16.34 -1.04 14.96
N LEU A 127 -15.51 -0.27 15.63
CA LEU A 127 -15.07 1.04 15.18
C LEU A 127 -13.67 0.94 14.61
N ILE A 128 -13.49 1.33 13.34
CA ILE A 128 -12.20 1.35 12.67
C ILE A 128 -11.82 2.78 12.31
N PHE A 129 -10.61 3.22 12.68
CA PHE A 129 -10.04 4.45 12.17
C PHE A 129 -9.15 4.13 10.95
N VAL A 130 -9.23 4.96 9.91
CA VAL A 130 -8.37 4.88 8.73
C VAL A 130 -7.63 6.19 8.57
N PHE A 131 -6.31 6.16 8.67
CA PHE A 131 -5.43 7.29 8.41
C PHE A 131 -4.76 7.10 7.05
N ALA A 132 -4.95 8.01 6.10
CA ALA A 132 -4.40 7.89 4.76
C ALA A 132 -4.12 9.26 4.13
N THR A 133 -3.62 9.28 2.89
CA THR A 133 -3.50 10.52 2.12
C THR A 133 -4.88 11.06 1.73
N THR A 134 -4.97 12.36 1.45
CA THR A 134 -6.23 13.00 1.03
C THR A 134 -6.87 12.23 -0.13
N ARG A 135 -6.12 11.92 -1.17
CA ARG A 135 -6.66 11.21 -2.35
C ARG A 135 -7.17 9.80 -2.04
N THR A 136 -6.50 9.08 -1.13
CA THR A 136 -6.95 7.75 -0.68
C THR A 136 -8.28 7.85 0.09
N ILE A 137 -8.41 8.83 0.98
CA ILE A 137 -9.68 9.07 1.71
C ILE A 137 -10.80 9.48 0.75
N ASP A 138 -10.54 10.45 -0.13
CA ASP A 138 -11.54 10.95 -1.10
C ASP A 138 -12.05 9.83 -2.03
N SER A 139 -11.22 8.84 -2.32
CA SER A 139 -11.58 7.68 -3.14
C SER A 139 -12.61 6.77 -2.49
N ARG A 140 -12.77 6.83 -1.17
CA ARG A 140 -13.63 5.94 -0.38
C ARG A 140 -13.27 4.45 -0.49
N VAL A 141 -12.08 4.10 -1.01
CA VAL A 141 -11.69 2.70 -1.30
C VAL A 141 -11.76 1.82 -0.06
N TYR A 142 -11.29 2.30 1.09
CA TYR A 142 -11.36 1.54 2.35
C TYR A 142 -12.80 1.36 2.82
N ALA A 143 -13.60 2.43 2.80
CA ALA A 143 -15.01 2.37 3.17
C ALA A 143 -15.80 1.40 2.28
N GLU A 144 -15.62 1.48 0.95
CA GLU A 144 -16.30 0.59 0.02
C GLU A 144 -15.90 -0.87 0.25
N GLU A 145 -14.61 -1.16 0.41
CA GLU A 145 -14.14 -2.53 0.57
C GLU A 145 -14.51 -3.14 1.92
N ILE A 146 -14.54 -2.35 3.00
CA ILE A 146 -15.00 -2.80 4.31
C ILE A 146 -16.53 -3.00 4.29
N ASN A 147 -17.29 -2.04 3.79
CA ASN A 147 -18.75 -2.11 3.77
C ASN A 147 -19.31 -3.27 2.94
N LYS A 148 -18.63 -3.68 1.86
CA LYS A 148 -19.02 -4.86 1.08
C LYS A 148 -19.07 -6.14 1.93
N ARG A 149 -18.24 -6.24 2.95
CA ARG A 149 -18.06 -7.44 3.76
C ARG A 149 -18.66 -7.32 5.15
N CYS A 150 -18.49 -6.16 5.74
CA CYS A 150 -18.83 -5.86 7.13
C CYS A 150 -19.63 -4.54 7.21
N PRO A 151 -20.88 -4.50 6.70
CA PRO A 151 -21.66 -3.26 6.60
C PRO A 151 -22.06 -2.65 7.96
N LYS A 152 -21.87 -3.35 9.07
CA LYS A 152 -22.11 -2.84 10.42
C LYS A 152 -20.89 -2.21 11.08
N VAL A 153 -19.71 -2.29 10.43
CA VAL A 153 -18.50 -1.62 10.91
C VAL A 153 -18.68 -0.11 10.78
N ARG A 154 -18.36 0.60 11.84
CA ARG A 154 -18.32 2.08 11.84
C ARG A 154 -16.92 2.54 11.46
N LEU A 155 -16.83 3.52 10.56
CA LEU A 155 -15.57 4.04 10.05
C LEU A 155 -15.40 5.50 10.39
N VAL A 156 -14.20 5.86 10.84
CA VAL A 156 -13.71 7.23 10.88
C VAL A 156 -12.48 7.30 9.97
N GLU A 157 -12.61 8.04 8.87
CA GLU A 157 -11.55 8.21 7.89
C GLU A 157 -10.96 9.61 8.01
N VAL A 158 -9.63 9.73 8.21
CA VAL A 158 -8.93 10.99 8.40
C VAL A 158 -7.76 11.14 7.44
N ALA A 159 -7.76 12.23 6.68
CA ALA A 159 -6.66 12.59 5.78
C ALA A 159 -5.48 13.18 6.56
N CYS A 160 -4.30 12.58 6.44
CA CYS A 160 -3.06 13.05 7.07
C CYS A 160 -2.28 13.97 6.14
N LYS A 161 -2.84 15.15 5.85
CA LYS A 161 -2.23 16.11 4.93
C LYS A 161 -0.84 16.54 5.39
N GLY A 162 0.14 16.50 4.47
CA GLY A 162 1.54 16.88 4.73
C GLY A 162 2.36 15.85 5.51
N LEU A 163 1.76 14.72 5.95
CA LEU A 163 2.50 13.72 6.73
C LEU A 163 3.55 13.00 5.89
N VAL A 164 3.27 12.70 4.62
CA VAL A 164 4.25 12.09 3.69
C VAL A 164 5.46 13.00 3.52
N ASP A 165 5.23 14.29 3.26
CA ASP A 165 6.31 15.27 3.07
C ASP A 165 7.17 15.41 4.34
N ALA A 166 6.54 15.43 5.52
CA ALA A 166 7.25 15.49 6.80
C ALA A 166 8.12 14.23 7.03
N ILE A 167 7.62 13.03 6.66
CA ILE A 167 8.37 11.78 6.77
C ILE A 167 9.54 11.77 5.78
N GLU A 168 9.30 12.08 4.51
CA GLU A 168 10.33 12.10 3.47
C GLU A 168 11.37 13.20 3.72
N GLY A 169 10.94 14.35 4.23
CA GLY A 169 11.82 15.44 4.65
C GLY A 169 12.63 15.13 5.93
N GLY A 170 12.26 14.09 6.70
CA GLY A 170 12.88 13.78 7.99
C GLY A 170 12.50 14.76 9.10
N ASP A 171 11.44 15.56 8.92
CA ASP A 171 10.92 16.47 9.94
C ASP A 171 10.07 15.72 10.97
N ALA A 172 10.78 15.14 11.92
CA ALA A 172 10.15 14.36 13.00
C ALA A 172 9.20 15.18 13.88
N ALA A 173 9.43 16.50 14.00
CA ALA A 173 8.58 17.39 14.80
C ALA A 173 7.29 17.71 14.06
N ALA A 174 7.36 18.03 12.76
CA ALA A 174 6.17 18.23 11.93
C ALA A 174 5.33 16.95 11.86
N ALA A 175 5.95 15.78 11.59
CA ALA A 175 5.25 14.50 11.58
C ALA A 175 4.52 14.25 12.92
N GLY A 176 5.18 14.51 14.06
CA GLY A 176 4.57 14.35 15.38
C GLY A 176 3.35 15.23 15.58
N ARG A 177 3.42 16.52 15.24
CA ARG A 177 2.27 17.46 15.35
C ARG A 177 1.10 17.05 14.45
N ILE A 178 1.39 16.61 13.22
CA ILE A 178 0.34 16.15 12.31
C ILE A 178 -0.35 14.91 12.89
N ILE A 179 0.41 13.92 13.35
CA ILE A 179 -0.14 12.67 13.91
C ILE A 179 -0.98 12.95 15.16
N GLU A 180 -0.49 13.78 16.09
CA GLU A 180 -1.26 14.21 17.25
C GLU A 180 -2.60 14.83 16.84
N GLY A 181 -2.57 15.76 15.87
CA GLY A 181 -3.75 16.43 15.35
C GLY A 181 -4.77 15.45 14.77
N VAL A 182 -4.36 14.59 13.84
CA VAL A 182 -5.27 13.64 13.18
C VAL A 182 -5.81 12.58 14.13
N CYS A 183 -5.04 12.14 15.13
CA CYS A 183 -5.52 11.20 16.15
C CYS A 183 -6.57 11.87 17.05
N ARG A 184 -6.34 13.11 17.48
CA ARG A 184 -7.33 13.90 18.24
C ARG A 184 -8.62 14.10 17.45
N ASP A 185 -8.50 14.46 16.16
CA ASP A 185 -9.66 14.71 15.30
C ASP A 185 -10.46 13.43 15.06
N ALA A 186 -9.78 12.27 14.89
CA ALA A 186 -10.43 10.97 14.78
C ALA A 186 -11.20 10.60 16.05
N LEU A 187 -10.58 10.77 17.22
CA LEU A 187 -11.24 10.52 18.51
C LEU A 187 -12.43 11.45 18.73
N ALA A 188 -12.30 12.73 18.38
CA ALA A 188 -13.41 13.69 18.47
C ALA A 188 -14.56 13.30 17.54
N ALA A 189 -14.27 12.89 16.29
CA ALA A 189 -15.29 12.41 15.34
C ALA A 189 -16.01 11.16 15.83
N ALA A 190 -15.34 10.33 16.62
CA ALA A 190 -15.91 9.14 17.26
C ALA A 190 -16.60 9.45 18.61
N GLY A 191 -16.76 10.74 19.01
CA GLY A 191 -17.34 11.11 20.30
C GLY A 191 -16.50 10.68 21.51
N GLY A 192 -15.19 10.49 21.33
CA GLY A 192 -14.27 10.00 22.36
C GLY A 192 -14.25 8.49 22.50
N GLU A 193 -14.99 7.76 21.65
CA GLU A 193 -15.00 6.30 21.68
C GLU A 193 -13.65 5.74 21.20
N ARG A 194 -13.17 4.68 21.87
CA ARG A 194 -11.95 3.98 21.52
C ARG A 194 -12.17 3.15 20.26
N PRO A 195 -11.33 3.27 19.22
CA PRO A 195 -11.41 2.37 18.08
C PRO A 195 -10.96 0.95 18.46
N ASP A 196 -11.61 -0.05 17.86
CA ASP A 196 -11.17 -1.45 17.97
C ASP A 196 -9.91 -1.69 17.14
N ARG A 197 -9.83 -1.02 15.99
CA ARG A 197 -8.72 -1.15 15.04
C ARG A 197 -8.38 0.17 14.39
N VAL A 198 -7.13 0.26 13.95
CA VAL A 198 -6.61 1.38 13.16
C VAL A 198 -5.94 0.83 11.91
N ILE A 199 -6.22 1.42 10.76
CA ILE A 199 -5.53 1.15 9.49
C ILE A 199 -4.66 2.35 9.15
N LEU A 200 -3.36 2.12 8.99
CA LEU A 200 -2.42 3.09 8.44
C LEU A 200 -2.41 2.92 6.91
N GLY A 201 -3.31 3.60 6.22
CA GLY A 201 -3.56 3.48 4.78
C GLY A 201 -2.57 4.24 3.89
N CYS A 202 -1.30 4.28 4.27
CA CYS A 202 -0.20 4.82 3.49
C CYS A 202 1.10 4.06 3.83
N THR A 203 1.87 3.72 2.82
CA THR A 203 3.11 2.92 2.95
C THR A 203 4.26 3.66 3.65
N HIS A 204 4.14 4.97 3.84
CA HIS A 204 5.06 5.76 4.66
C HIS A 204 4.78 5.62 6.17
N TYR A 205 3.54 5.37 6.56
CA TYR A 205 3.12 5.44 7.97
C TYR A 205 3.66 4.33 8.87
N PRO A 206 4.06 3.14 8.37
CA PRO A 206 4.74 2.14 9.20
C PRO A 206 5.98 2.70 9.91
N ILE A 207 6.74 3.62 9.29
CA ILE A 207 7.95 4.24 9.86
C ILE A 207 7.65 5.07 11.11
N VAL A 208 6.44 5.62 11.19
CA VAL A 208 5.98 6.47 12.30
C VAL A 208 4.84 5.82 13.11
N ALA A 209 4.65 4.51 12.96
CA ALA A 209 3.55 3.78 13.62
C ALA A 209 3.56 3.93 15.14
N ASP A 210 4.75 3.99 15.77
CA ASP A 210 4.87 4.19 17.22
C ASP A 210 4.37 5.56 17.67
N ARG A 211 4.47 6.59 16.80
CA ARG A 211 3.88 7.90 17.07
C ARG A 211 2.36 7.87 17.03
N PHE A 212 1.76 7.16 16.07
CA PHE A 212 0.31 6.90 16.10
C PHE A 212 -0.10 6.18 17.38
N ARG A 213 0.67 5.14 17.77
CA ARG A 213 0.39 4.37 19.01
C ARG A 213 0.42 5.24 20.25
N ALA A 214 1.33 6.23 20.32
CA ALA A 214 1.44 7.15 21.45
C ALA A 214 0.24 8.10 21.61
N HIS A 215 -0.52 8.37 20.54
CA HIS A 215 -1.68 9.28 20.53
C HIS A 215 -3.03 8.54 20.42
N LEU A 216 -3.02 7.22 20.42
CA LEU A 216 -4.22 6.39 20.42
C LEU A 216 -4.43 5.73 21.78
N PRO A 217 -5.67 5.35 22.14
CA PRO A 217 -5.94 4.63 23.38
C PRO A 217 -5.12 3.32 23.46
N GLU A 218 -4.71 2.93 24.67
CA GLU A 218 -3.91 1.74 24.87
C GLU A 218 -4.59 0.47 24.37
N GLY A 219 -3.79 -0.47 23.83
CA GLY A 219 -4.28 -1.76 23.35
C GLY A 219 -5.03 -1.74 22.01
N VAL A 220 -5.08 -0.62 21.31
CA VAL A 220 -5.63 -0.53 19.93
C VAL A 220 -4.74 -1.27 18.95
N ARG A 221 -5.32 -2.16 18.14
CA ARG A 221 -4.56 -2.89 17.11
C ARG A 221 -4.39 -2.05 15.86
N ILE A 222 -3.14 -1.81 15.49
CA ILE A 222 -2.78 -1.05 14.28
C ILE A 222 -2.40 -2.02 13.17
N PHE A 223 -2.97 -1.81 11.98
CA PHE A 223 -2.69 -2.55 10.74
C PHE A 223 -1.97 -1.63 9.76
N SER A 224 -0.93 -2.15 9.13
CA SER A 224 -0.19 -1.50 8.06
C SER A 224 0.11 -2.49 6.94
N GLN A 225 0.61 -2.01 5.80
CA GLN A 225 0.74 -2.83 4.60
C GLN A 225 1.84 -3.88 4.63
N PRO A 226 3.07 -3.64 5.14
CA PRO A 226 4.21 -4.51 4.88
C PRO A 226 3.92 -6.00 5.11
N GLU A 227 3.58 -6.37 6.34
CA GLU A 227 3.34 -7.78 6.71
C GLU A 227 2.04 -8.32 6.09
N THR A 228 0.97 -7.51 6.09
CA THR A 228 -0.32 -7.96 5.54
C THR A 228 -0.26 -8.25 4.04
N VAL A 229 0.55 -7.48 3.31
CA VAL A 229 0.76 -7.70 1.87
C VAL A 229 1.63 -8.93 1.63
N ALA A 230 2.68 -9.13 2.44
CA ALA A 230 3.54 -10.30 2.33
C ALA A 230 2.77 -11.61 2.60
N ASP A 231 1.93 -11.64 3.64
CA ASP A 231 1.10 -12.81 3.96
C ASP A 231 0.05 -13.07 2.86
N SER A 232 -0.61 -12.04 2.37
CA SER A 232 -1.60 -12.17 1.29
C SER A 232 -0.96 -12.60 -0.04
N LEU A 233 0.25 -12.12 -0.35
CA LEU A 233 0.99 -12.58 -1.51
C LEU A 233 1.37 -14.06 -1.41
N ASP A 234 1.76 -14.55 -0.22
CA ASP A 234 2.07 -15.97 0.01
C ASP A 234 0.84 -16.84 -0.32
N ASP A 235 -0.33 -16.47 0.18
CA ASP A 235 -1.56 -17.17 -0.11
C ASP A 235 -2.00 -17.05 -1.58
N TYR A 236 -1.71 -15.92 -2.21
CA TYR A 236 -1.96 -15.74 -3.64
C TYR A 236 -1.07 -16.65 -4.49
N LEU A 237 0.24 -16.70 -4.22
CA LEU A 237 1.20 -17.53 -4.97
C LEU A 237 0.94 -19.03 -4.80
N LYS A 238 0.46 -19.48 -3.63
CA LYS A 238 0.02 -20.88 -3.44
C LYS A 238 -1.13 -21.26 -4.37
N ARG A 239 -2.05 -20.33 -4.63
CA ARG A 239 -3.19 -20.53 -5.54
C ARG A 239 -2.84 -20.30 -7.01
N HIS A 240 -1.79 -19.53 -7.28
CA HIS A 240 -1.34 -19.11 -8.60
C HIS A 240 0.18 -19.32 -8.77
N PRO A 241 0.65 -20.59 -8.76
CA PRO A 241 2.08 -20.90 -8.78
C PRO A 241 2.82 -20.40 -10.04
N ASP A 242 2.09 -20.11 -11.10
CA ASP A 242 2.67 -19.57 -12.34
C ASP A 242 3.32 -18.18 -12.14
N TYR A 243 2.96 -17.44 -11.12
CA TYR A 243 3.57 -16.15 -10.79
C TYR A 243 4.78 -16.28 -9.86
N ALA A 244 4.96 -17.42 -9.20
CA ALA A 244 6.15 -17.68 -8.39
C ALA A 244 7.40 -17.75 -9.27
N GLY A 245 8.53 -17.34 -8.71
CA GLY A 245 9.83 -17.48 -9.39
C GLY A 245 10.19 -18.96 -9.59
N ARG A 246 10.88 -19.28 -10.69
CA ARG A 246 11.57 -20.56 -10.83
C ARG A 246 12.94 -20.43 -10.19
N ASN A 247 13.31 -21.39 -9.35
CA ASN A 247 14.57 -21.39 -8.56
C ASN A 247 15.81 -21.78 -9.39
N ASP A 248 15.85 -21.46 -10.69
CA ASP A 248 16.95 -21.84 -11.58
C ASP A 248 18.15 -20.87 -11.49
N ALA A 249 18.02 -19.75 -10.78
CA ALA A 249 19.06 -18.75 -10.55
C ALA A 249 18.90 -18.09 -9.18
N PRO A 250 19.97 -17.50 -8.61
CA PRO A 250 19.87 -16.73 -7.37
C PRO A 250 18.82 -15.61 -7.49
N ALA A 251 18.07 -15.39 -6.40
CA ALA A 251 17.10 -14.29 -6.34
C ALA A 251 17.81 -12.93 -6.48
N VAL A 252 17.21 -12.04 -7.23
CA VAL A 252 17.73 -10.68 -7.47
C VAL A 252 16.69 -9.66 -7.02
N VAL A 253 17.14 -8.63 -6.29
CA VAL A 253 16.34 -7.47 -5.96
C VAL A 253 16.91 -6.27 -6.72
N GLN A 254 16.14 -5.79 -7.70
CA GLN A 254 16.48 -4.60 -8.47
C GLN A 254 15.57 -3.45 -8.06
N VAL A 255 16.13 -2.26 -7.88
CA VAL A 255 15.37 -1.06 -7.56
C VAL A 255 15.61 0.03 -8.60
N LEU A 256 14.53 0.51 -9.19
CA LEU A 256 14.51 1.48 -10.29
C LEU A 256 13.82 2.78 -9.86
N THR A 257 14.22 3.88 -10.47
CA THR A 257 13.62 5.18 -10.23
C THR A 257 13.49 6.00 -11.51
N THR A 258 12.40 6.77 -11.62
CA THR A 258 12.25 7.83 -12.63
C THR A 258 12.95 9.14 -12.21
N GLY A 259 13.42 9.24 -10.96
CA GLY A 259 14.14 10.38 -10.40
C GLY A 259 15.66 10.22 -10.45
N ASP A 260 16.37 11.03 -9.65
CA ASP A 260 17.82 10.93 -9.50
C ASP A 260 18.23 9.72 -8.65
N PRO A 261 18.92 8.71 -9.20
CA PRO A 261 19.23 7.47 -8.48
C PRO A 261 20.05 7.67 -7.20
N MET A 262 20.99 8.62 -7.19
CA MET A 262 21.84 8.87 -6.02
C MET A 262 21.04 9.45 -4.87
N ARG A 263 20.22 10.46 -5.16
CA ARG A 263 19.34 11.10 -4.16
C ARG A 263 18.32 10.13 -3.61
N VAL A 264 17.69 9.37 -4.50
CA VAL A 264 16.67 8.37 -4.12
C VAL A 264 17.28 7.26 -3.28
N THR A 265 18.47 6.75 -3.61
CA THR A 265 19.17 5.74 -2.80
C THR A 265 19.46 6.27 -1.39
N ALA A 266 19.98 7.50 -1.28
CA ALA A 266 20.27 8.10 0.03
C ALA A 266 19.00 8.25 0.89
N ALA A 267 17.90 8.71 0.30
CA ALA A 267 16.62 8.88 0.97
C ALA A 267 15.97 7.52 1.31
N GLY A 268 16.08 6.54 0.42
CA GLY A 268 15.50 5.20 0.56
C GLY A 268 16.01 4.42 1.78
N ARG A 269 17.24 4.66 2.21
CA ARG A 269 17.83 4.03 3.40
C ARG A 269 17.08 4.31 4.71
N ARG A 270 16.23 5.33 4.74
CA ARG A 270 15.35 5.59 5.88
C ARG A 270 14.14 4.67 5.92
N PHE A 271 13.79 4.09 4.78
CA PHE A 271 12.67 3.18 4.62
C PHE A 271 13.10 1.71 4.70
N TRP A 272 14.28 1.44 4.15
CA TRP A 272 14.94 0.14 4.19
C TRP A 272 16.45 0.36 4.23
N SER A 273 17.08 0.08 5.38
CA SER A 273 18.50 0.40 5.62
C SER A 273 19.45 -0.28 4.62
N GLU A 274 19.10 -1.47 4.15
CA GLU A 274 19.87 -2.30 3.22
C GLU A 274 19.38 -2.20 1.77
N VAL A 275 18.58 -1.18 1.43
CA VAL A 275 18.07 -1.02 0.08
C VAL A 275 19.22 -1.00 -0.92
N PRO A 276 19.16 -1.76 -2.03
CA PRO A 276 20.14 -1.71 -3.10
C PRO A 276 20.22 -0.29 -3.70
N ALA A 277 21.34 0.02 -4.38
CA ALA A 277 21.44 1.27 -5.11
C ALA A 277 20.39 1.33 -6.22
N PHE A 278 19.66 2.44 -6.29
CA PHE A 278 18.71 2.67 -7.38
C PHE A 278 19.43 2.86 -8.71
N ALA A 279 18.84 2.30 -9.77
CA ALA A 279 19.20 2.58 -11.15
C ALA A 279 18.11 3.45 -11.81
N ALA A 280 18.49 4.22 -12.84
CA ALA A 280 17.52 4.93 -13.67
C ALA A 280 16.69 3.94 -14.49
N THR A 281 15.47 4.35 -14.82
CA THR A 281 14.56 3.60 -15.71
C THR A 281 14.99 3.66 -17.16
#